data_7a4cb3109eba449ae7c0ab779390bd80
#
_entry.id   7a4cb3109eba449ae7c0ab779390bd80
#
_cell.length_a   1.000
_cell.length_b   1.000
_cell.length_c   1.000
_cell.angle_alpha   90.00
_cell.angle_beta   90.00
_cell.angle_gamma   90.00
#
_symmetry.space_group_name_H-M   'P 1'
#
loop_
_entity.id
_entity.type
_entity.pdbx_description
1 polymer ?
#
loop_
_entity_poly.entity_id
_entity_poly.type
_entity_poly.pdbx_seq_one_letter_code
_entity_poly.pdbx_strand_id
1 'polypeptide(L)'
;RGKAPSGASTGEYEAIELPANEAIAKAREEALPRLIGEVHAGNQRDVDAALHAADGTDDFSGIGANSAVAISMAAAKAGADVLGAPLYQHLGGTFRGNEYPTPLGNIIGGGEHAADATNIQEFLAAPVGAPSVEEAVFANAAVHQEVHDILADRDLPAGKGDEGAWAPSVSDDEAFEIMDEAVETVADDFGFAISFGLDVAGAELYDDEADGYVYDDGVKSTEEQIEYIAGKVEEYDLVYVEDPLDENDYEAFADLTTQVGDQTLVCGDDLFVTNVERLQAGINADAGNSILIKPNQIG
;
A
#
# COMPACT_ATOMS: atom_id res chain seq x y z
N ARG A 1 1.84 -20.00 4.85
CA ARG A 1 0.98 -19.73 3.69
C ARG A 1 1.37 -18.36 3.17
N GLY A 2 1.87 -18.30 1.95
CA GLY A 2 2.01 -17.06 1.20
C GLY A 2 0.65 -16.69 0.60
N LYS A 3 0.37 -15.41 0.45
CA LYS A 3 -0.74 -14.85 -0.31
C LYS A 3 -0.14 -13.83 -1.29
N ALA A 4 -0.56 -13.90 -2.52
CA ALA A 4 -0.27 -12.96 -3.58
C ALA A 4 -1.46 -13.00 -4.57
N PRO A 5 -2.09 -11.92 -4.92
CA PRO A 5 -1.81 -10.57 -4.45
C PRO A 5 -2.25 -10.33 -2.99
N SER A 6 -2.05 -9.13 -2.50
CA SER A 6 -2.44 -8.74 -1.15
C SER A 6 -3.35 -7.51 -1.20
N GLY A 7 -4.42 -7.54 -0.44
CA GLY A 7 -5.34 -6.41 -0.34
C GLY A 7 -6.73 -6.72 -0.86
N ALA A 8 -7.64 -5.75 -0.77
CA ALA A 8 -9.00 -5.79 -1.31
C ALA A 8 -8.99 -5.30 -2.76
N SER A 9 -8.37 -4.15 -3.04
CA SER A 9 -7.97 -3.72 -4.38
C SER A 9 -6.72 -4.49 -4.84
N THR A 10 -6.56 -4.71 -6.13
CA THR A 10 -5.40 -5.43 -6.71
C THR A 10 -5.08 -4.87 -8.07
N GLY A 11 -3.81 -4.49 -8.29
CA GLY A 11 -3.32 -4.04 -9.58
C GLY A 11 -3.40 -5.13 -10.67
N GLU A 12 -3.70 -4.75 -11.88
CA GLU A 12 -3.83 -5.66 -13.04
C GLU A 12 -2.56 -6.48 -13.29
N TYR A 13 -1.39 -5.93 -12.92
CA TYR A 13 -0.08 -6.51 -13.22
C TYR A 13 0.55 -7.26 -12.06
N GLU A 14 -0.20 -7.56 -11.02
CA GLU A 14 0.28 -8.39 -9.92
C GLU A 14 0.54 -9.83 -10.35
N ALA A 15 1.47 -10.49 -9.64
CA ALA A 15 1.81 -11.88 -9.90
C ALA A 15 0.64 -12.84 -9.57
N ILE A 16 0.53 -13.92 -10.33
CA ILE A 16 -0.64 -14.82 -10.31
C ILE A 16 -0.62 -15.78 -9.11
N GLU A 17 -1.66 -15.75 -8.30
CA GLU A 17 -1.89 -16.72 -7.23
C GLU A 17 -2.59 -17.98 -7.79
N LEU A 18 -1.98 -19.15 -7.58
CA LEU A 18 -2.62 -20.42 -7.91
C LEU A 18 -3.46 -20.97 -6.73
N PRO A 19 -4.49 -21.78 -7.00
CA PRO A 19 -5.18 -22.53 -5.95
C PRO A 19 -4.20 -23.28 -5.06
N ALA A 20 -4.39 -23.24 -3.74
CA ALA A 20 -3.38 -23.71 -2.77
C ALA A 20 -2.89 -25.15 -2.99
N ASN A 21 -3.77 -26.07 -3.41
CA ASN A 21 -3.42 -27.46 -3.72
C ASN A 21 -2.55 -27.57 -4.98
N GLU A 22 -2.81 -26.77 -5.99
CA GLU A 22 -2.03 -26.69 -7.22
C GLU A 22 -0.67 -26.06 -6.96
N ALA A 23 -0.63 -24.90 -6.30
CA ALA A 23 0.59 -24.22 -5.88
C ALA A 23 1.53 -25.15 -5.08
N ILE A 24 0.99 -25.93 -4.13
CA ILE A 24 1.78 -26.89 -3.35
C ILE A 24 2.33 -28.03 -4.24
N ALA A 25 1.53 -28.55 -5.18
CA ALA A 25 1.97 -29.60 -6.10
C ALA A 25 3.11 -29.09 -6.99
N LYS A 26 2.91 -27.94 -7.62
CA LYS A 26 3.91 -27.28 -8.48
C LYS A 26 5.20 -26.93 -7.70
N ALA A 27 5.08 -26.40 -6.50
CA ALA A 27 6.24 -26.12 -5.66
C ALA A 27 7.06 -27.40 -5.38
N ARG A 28 6.41 -28.52 -5.11
CA ARG A 28 7.10 -29.81 -4.85
C ARG A 28 7.76 -30.39 -6.10
N GLU A 29 7.13 -30.24 -7.25
CA GLU A 29 7.58 -30.86 -8.49
C GLU A 29 8.67 -30.00 -9.18
N GLU A 30 8.54 -28.69 -9.17
CA GLU A 30 9.36 -27.79 -9.96
C GLU A 30 10.36 -26.95 -9.11
N ALA A 31 9.91 -26.41 -7.96
CA ALA A 31 10.75 -25.50 -7.17
C ALA A 31 11.67 -26.22 -6.18
N LEU A 32 11.14 -27.12 -5.34
CA LEU A 32 11.94 -27.79 -4.31
C LEU A 32 13.14 -28.58 -4.85
N PRO A 33 13.07 -29.30 -6.01
CA PRO A 33 14.24 -29.97 -6.57
C PRO A 33 15.37 -29.04 -6.98
N ARG A 34 15.08 -27.74 -7.28
CA ARG A 34 16.06 -26.72 -7.64
C ARG A 34 16.68 -26.04 -6.42
N LEU A 35 16.10 -26.22 -5.25
CA LEU A 35 16.51 -25.58 -3.99
C LEU A 35 17.20 -26.56 -3.05
N ILE A 36 16.63 -27.74 -2.84
CA ILE A 36 17.12 -28.69 -1.83
C ILE A 36 18.45 -29.31 -2.26
N GLY A 37 19.51 -28.94 -1.53
CA GLY A 37 20.87 -29.41 -1.81
C GLY A 37 21.62 -28.61 -2.87
N GLU A 38 20.96 -27.69 -3.56
CA GLU A 38 21.51 -26.89 -4.66
C GLU A 38 21.78 -25.43 -4.24
N VAL A 39 20.91 -24.87 -3.39
CA VAL A 39 20.97 -23.46 -2.98
C VAL A 39 21.10 -23.34 -1.47
N HIS A 40 21.90 -22.38 -1.01
CA HIS A 40 22.03 -22.06 0.40
C HIS A 40 20.93 -21.08 0.84
N ALA A 41 20.14 -21.43 1.85
CA ALA A 41 19.01 -20.62 2.32
C ALA A 41 19.37 -19.18 2.74
N GLY A 42 20.63 -18.96 3.16
CA GLY A 42 21.15 -17.62 3.49
C GLY A 42 21.51 -16.75 2.28
N ASN A 43 21.47 -17.30 1.06
CA ASN A 43 21.67 -16.56 -0.17
C ASN A 43 20.31 -16.32 -0.87
N GLN A 44 19.62 -15.27 -0.45
CA GLN A 44 18.27 -14.94 -0.94
C GLN A 44 18.23 -14.78 -2.46
N ARG A 45 19.25 -14.16 -3.04
CA ARG A 45 19.32 -13.95 -4.50
C ARG A 45 19.32 -15.26 -5.28
N ASP A 46 20.05 -16.27 -4.82
CA ASP A 46 20.10 -17.57 -5.49
C ASP A 46 18.80 -18.34 -5.27
N VAL A 47 18.16 -18.17 -4.10
CA VAL A 47 16.82 -18.74 -3.82
C VAL A 47 15.80 -18.20 -4.80
N ASP A 48 15.70 -16.88 -4.92
CA ASP A 48 14.72 -16.22 -5.79
C ASP A 48 15.00 -16.50 -7.27
N ALA A 49 16.28 -16.52 -7.67
CA ALA A 49 16.66 -16.93 -9.03
C ALA A 49 16.25 -18.39 -9.35
N ALA A 50 16.33 -19.30 -8.38
CA ALA A 50 15.88 -20.68 -8.56
C ALA A 50 14.35 -20.78 -8.64
N LEU A 51 13.61 -19.91 -7.95
CA LEU A 51 12.15 -19.82 -8.04
C LEU A 51 11.70 -19.30 -9.42
N HIS A 52 12.31 -18.22 -9.91
CA HIS A 52 12.07 -17.74 -11.28
C HIS A 52 12.40 -18.80 -12.33
N ALA A 53 13.50 -19.53 -12.17
CA ALA A 53 13.87 -20.62 -13.09
C ALA A 53 12.93 -21.83 -13.00
N ALA A 54 12.27 -22.04 -11.87
CA ALA A 54 11.25 -23.08 -11.70
C ALA A 54 9.92 -22.67 -12.33
N ASP A 55 9.57 -21.40 -12.22
CA ASP A 55 8.34 -20.85 -12.74
C ASP A 55 8.35 -20.74 -14.26
N GLY A 56 9.34 -20.05 -14.81
CA GLY A 56 9.56 -19.87 -16.24
C GLY A 56 8.57 -18.92 -16.95
N THR A 57 7.78 -18.17 -16.19
CA THR A 57 6.88 -17.11 -16.67
C THR A 57 7.29 -15.77 -16.07
N ASP A 58 6.70 -14.66 -16.55
CA ASP A 58 7.01 -13.32 -16.05
C ASP A 58 6.11 -12.92 -14.85
N ASP A 59 5.04 -13.70 -14.59
CA ASP A 59 3.98 -13.41 -13.61
C ASP A 59 3.78 -14.47 -12.54
N PHE A 60 4.70 -15.44 -12.42
CA PHE A 60 4.59 -16.58 -11.52
C PHE A 60 3.35 -17.49 -11.75
N SER A 61 2.76 -17.47 -12.93
CA SER A 61 1.64 -18.37 -13.26
C SER A 61 2.06 -19.85 -13.38
N GLY A 62 3.36 -20.16 -13.48
CA GLY A 62 3.90 -21.52 -13.56
C GLY A 62 3.86 -22.28 -12.25
N ILE A 63 4.36 -21.72 -11.15
CA ILE A 63 4.37 -22.34 -9.81
C ILE A 63 3.45 -21.66 -8.80
N GLY A 64 2.92 -20.51 -9.14
CA GLY A 64 2.11 -19.64 -8.30
C GLY A 64 2.93 -18.69 -7.42
N ALA A 65 2.64 -17.39 -7.50
CA ALA A 65 3.28 -16.36 -6.70
C ALA A 65 3.17 -16.64 -5.20
N ASN A 66 2.05 -17.17 -4.74
CA ASN A 66 1.86 -17.60 -3.35
C ASN A 66 2.81 -18.72 -2.91
N SER A 67 3.23 -19.62 -3.81
CA SER A 67 4.26 -20.61 -3.54
C SER A 67 5.65 -19.96 -3.50
N ALA A 68 5.96 -19.11 -4.46
CA ALA A 68 7.25 -18.40 -4.55
C ALA A 68 7.49 -17.57 -3.30
N VAL A 69 6.55 -16.69 -2.93
CA VAL A 69 6.61 -15.87 -1.70
C VAL A 69 6.78 -16.74 -0.45
N ALA A 70 6.00 -17.82 -0.32
CA ALA A 70 6.10 -18.69 0.87
C ALA A 70 7.46 -19.35 1.01
N ILE A 71 8.08 -19.79 -0.09
CA ILE A 71 9.40 -20.43 -0.11
C ILE A 71 10.51 -19.39 0.13
N SER A 72 10.47 -18.27 -0.56
CA SER A 72 11.41 -17.16 -0.42
C SER A 72 11.47 -16.67 1.03
N MET A 73 10.31 -16.39 1.64
CA MET A 73 10.22 -16.00 3.05
C MET A 73 10.73 -17.08 4.01
N ALA A 74 10.45 -18.37 3.74
CA ALA A 74 10.92 -19.48 4.57
C ALA A 74 12.45 -19.61 4.50
N ALA A 75 13.05 -19.42 3.33
CA ALA A 75 14.50 -19.43 3.14
C ALA A 75 15.17 -18.26 3.88
N ALA A 76 14.63 -17.04 3.77
CA ALA A 76 15.14 -15.88 4.51
C ALA A 76 15.12 -16.11 6.03
N LYS A 77 14.01 -16.64 6.57
CA LYS A 77 13.90 -16.97 7.99
C LYS A 77 14.90 -18.05 8.42
N ALA A 78 15.05 -19.11 7.63
CA ALA A 78 16.04 -20.17 7.91
C ALA A 78 17.47 -19.62 7.88
N GLY A 79 17.79 -18.74 6.93
CA GLY A 79 19.08 -18.05 6.87
C GLY A 79 19.35 -17.22 8.12
N ALA A 80 18.38 -16.43 8.56
CA ALA A 80 18.46 -15.63 9.77
C ALA A 80 18.66 -16.49 11.04
N ASP A 81 17.91 -17.59 11.16
CA ASP A 81 18.00 -18.51 12.30
C ASP A 81 19.40 -19.15 12.40
N VAL A 82 19.96 -19.60 11.27
CA VAL A 82 21.32 -20.19 11.23
C VAL A 82 22.38 -19.18 11.66
N LEU A 83 22.20 -17.91 11.31
CA LEU A 83 23.12 -16.83 11.68
C LEU A 83 22.90 -16.33 13.12
N GLY A 84 21.82 -16.73 13.78
CA GLY A 84 21.43 -16.22 15.09
C GLY A 84 21.09 -14.72 15.07
N ALA A 85 20.64 -14.21 13.91
CA ALA A 85 20.33 -12.80 13.70
C ALA A 85 18.81 -12.59 13.53
N PRO A 86 18.28 -11.43 13.94
CA PRO A 86 16.92 -11.06 13.57
C PRO A 86 16.74 -10.99 12.05
N LEU A 87 15.56 -11.34 11.55
CA LEU A 87 15.27 -11.38 10.10
C LEU A 87 15.58 -10.05 9.41
N TYR A 88 15.18 -8.92 10.00
CA TYR A 88 15.45 -7.59 9.43
C TYR A 88 16.95 -7.31 9.28
N GLN A 89 17.77 -7.83 10.20
CA GLN A 89 19.23 -7.67 10.15
C GLN A 89 19.85 -8.57 9.06
N HIS A 90 19.33 -9.79 8.91
CA HIS A 90 19.74 -10.69 7.84
C HIS A 90 19.45 -10.10 6.47
N LEU A 91 18.24 -9.60 6.25
CA LEU A 91 17.79 -9.00 4.98
C LEU A 91 18.52 -7.67 4.70
N GLY A 92 18.63 -6.79 5.69
CA GLY A 92 19.26 -5.48 5.55
C GLY A 92 20.79 -5.53 5.41
N GLY A 93 21.41 -6.61 5.83
CA GLY A 93 22.86 -6.79 5.76
C GLY A 93 23.66 -5.77 6.56
N THR A 94 24.93 -5.56 6.15
CA THR A 94 25.88 -4.70 6.86
C THR A 94 25.57 -3.21 6.72
N PHE A 95 24.92 -2.82 5.63
CA PHE A 95 24.65 -1.42 5.28
C PHE A 95 23.25 -0.94 5.65
N ARG A 96 22.48 -1.75 6.38
CA ARG A 96 21.17 -1.34 6.85
C ARG A 96 21.25 -0.08 7.71
N GLY A 97 20.31 0.85 7.51
CA GLY A 97 20.11 2.00 8.39
C GLY A 97 19.58 1.56 9.77
N ASN A 98 19.63 2.48 10.72
CA ASN A 98 18.97 2.35 12.02
C ASN A 98 17.73 3.25 12.13
N GLU A 99 17.34 3.84 11.01
CA GLU A 99 16.15 4.67 10.91
C GLU A 99 14.93 3.79 10.67
N TYR A 100 13.82 4.16 11.25
CA TYR A 100 12.54 3.50 11.06
C TYR A 100 11.62 4.43 10.27
N PRO A 101 10.82 3.90 9.34
CA PRO A 101 9.86 4.71 8.63
C PRO A 101 8.75 5.20 9.56
N THR A 102 8.17 6.35 9.25
CA THR A 102 6.93 6.81 9.91
C THR A 102 5.81 5.82 9.57
N PRO A 103 5.13 5.23 10.57
CA PRO A 103 4.03 4.33 10.30
C PRO A 103 2.80 5.11 9.86
N LEU A 104 2.22 4.78 8.71
CA LEU A 104 0.89 5.24 8.32
C LEU A 104 -0.16 4.35 8.98
N GLY A 105 -1.20 4.95 9.56
CA GLY A 105 -2.28 4.24 10.22
C GLY A 105 -3.58 4.41 9.47
N ASN A 106 -4.21 3.33 8.98
CA ASN A 106 -5.53 3.38 8.36
C ASN A 106 -6.59 3.70 9.42
N ILE A 107 -7.19 4.88 9.33
CA ILE A 107 -8.13 5.43 10.34
C ILE A 107 -9.57 5.36 9.87
N ILE A 108 -9.84 5.87 8.65
CA ILE A 108 -11.15 5.78 7.99
C ILE A 108 -10.96 4.97 6.71
N GLY A 109 -11.80 3.97 6.52
CA GLY A 109 -11.76 3.08 5.36
C GLY A 109 -13.09 3.06 4.62
N GLY A 110 -13.01 3.09 3.29
CA GLY A 110 -14.12 3.01 2.34
C GLY A 110 -13.76 2.17 1.14
N GLY A 111 -14.24 2.54 -0.05
CA GLY A 111 -13.97 1.84 -1.29
C GLY A 111 -14.22 0.34 -1.19
N GLU A 112 -13.30 -0.47 -1.69
CA GLU A 112 -13.37 -1.93 -1.63
C GLU A 112 -13.24 -2.51 -0.20
N HIS A 113 -12.74 -1.72 0.77
CA HIS A 113 -12.60 -2.14 2.18
C HIS A 113 -13.91 -2.08 2.97
N ALA A 114 -14.89 -1.27 2.53
CA ALA A 114 -16.14 -1.11 3.25
C ALA A 114 -17.27 -0.59 2.33
N ALA A 115 -18.25 -1.41 2.05
CA ALA A 115 -19.44 -1.00 1.30
C ALA A 115 -20.23 0.10 2.04
N ASP A 116 -20.82 1.03 1.28
CA ASP A 116 -21.62 2.15 1.78
C ASP A 116 -20.83 3.14 2.69
N ALA A 117 -19.50 3.19 2.60
CA ALA A 117 -18.63 4.16 3.27
C ALA A 117 -18.13 5.24 2.28
N THR A 118 -16.95 5.81 2.48
CA THR A 118 -16.35 6.81 1.57
C THR A 118 -15.98 6.22 0.21
N ASN A 119 -15.92 7.05 -0.86
CA ASN A 119 -15.40 6.61 -2.16
C ASN A 119 -13.87 6.41 -2.10
N ILE A 120 -13.16 7.32 -1.45
CA ILE A 120 -11.72 7.18 -1.17
C ILE A 120 -11.51 5.98 -0.25
N GLN A 121 -10.55 5.11 -0.59
CA GLN A 121 -10.35 3.82 0.06
C GLN A 121 -9.79 3.94 1.47
N GLU A 122 -8.79 4.83 1.70
CA GLU A 122 -8.17 4.97 3.00
C GLU A 122 -7.80 6.43 3.32
N PHE A 123 -8.06 6.81 4.57
CA PHE A 123 -7.55 8.03 5.19
C PHE A 123 -6.54 7.62 6.27
N LEU A 124 -5.27 8.00 6.05
CA LEU A 124 -4.11 7.46 6.74
C LEU A 124 -3.48 8.49 7.67
N ALA A 125 -3.53 8.30 8.99
CA ALA A 125 -2.80 9.18 9.90
C ALA A 125 -1.28 9.00 9.75
N ALA A 126 -0.56 10.12 9.73
CA ALA A 126 0.88 10.21 9.51
C ALA A 126 1.56 11.04 10.61
N PRO A 127 2.06 10.44 11.69
CA PRO A 127 2.71 11.16 12.79
C PRO A 127 4.15 11.58 12.43
N VAL A 128 4.26 12.54 11.49
CA VAL A 128 5.53 12.98 10.87
C VAL A 128 6.50 13.64 11.84
N GLY A 129 6.00 14.21 12.95
CA GLY A 129 6.81 14.85 13.99
C GLY A 129 7.17 13.94 15.15
N ALA A 130 6.77 12.65 15.13
CA ALA A 130 6.99 11.74 16.25
C ALA A 130 8.48 11.51 16.51
N PRO A 131 8.95 11.63 17.76
CA PRO A 131 10.38 11.46 18.08
C PRO A 131 10.83 9.99 18.10
N SER A 132 9.89 9.05 18.10
CA SER A 132 10.16 7.60 18.05
C SER A 132 9.02 6.83 17.37
N VAL A 133 9.33 5.62 16.91
CA VAL A 133 8.30 4.70 16.35
C VAL A 133 7.26 4.34 17.39
N GLU A 134 7.65 4.20 18.67
CA GLU A 134 6.72 3.92 19.76
C GLU A 134 5.68 5.04 19.89
N GLU A 135 6.12 6.29 19.94
CA GLU A 135 5.22 7.45 20.03
C GLU A 135 4.38 7.60 18.74
N ALA A 136 4.95 7.32 17.57
CA ALA A 136 4.21 7.33 16.31
C ALA A 136 3.05 6.30 16.30
N VAL A 137 3.31 5.07 16.77
CA VAL A 137 2.27 4.03 16.86
C VAL A 137 1.18 4.40 17.86
N PHE A 138 1.55 4.99 19.02
CA PHE A 138 0.56 5.46 19.97
C PHE A 138 -0.25 6.66 19.44
N ALA A 139 0.37 7.56 18.69
CA ALA A 139 -0.34 8.65 18.05
C ALA A 139 -1.37 8.14 17.02
N ASN A 140 -1.00 7.18 16.15
CA ASN A 140 -1.96 6.55 15.23
C ASN A 140 -3.14 5.91 15.97
N ALA A 141 -2.87 5.22 17.09
CA ALA A 141 -3.93 4.63 17.90
C ALA A 141 -4.82 5.70 18.57
N ALA A 142 -4.25 6.84 18.95
CA ALA A 142 -4.99 7.97 19.52
C ALA A 142 -5.87 8.64 18.45
N VAL A 143 -5.35 8.89 17.23
CA VAL A 143 -6.16 9.42 16.11
C VAL A 143 -7.33 8.47 15.79
N HIS A 144 -7.08 7.17 15.76
CA HIS A 144 -8.13 6.18 15.54
C HIS A 144 -9.21 6.22 16.64
N GLN A 145 -8.82 6.45 17.89
CA GLN A 145 -9.78 6.61 18.99
C GLN A 145 -10.52 7.96 18.92
N GLU A 146 -9.83 9.04 18.58
CA GLU A 146 -10.42 10.37 18.45
C GLU A 146 -11.48 10.41 17.34
N VAL A 147 -11.21 9.80 16.18
CA VAL A 147 -12.22 9.65 15.11
C VAL A 147 -13.45 8.89 15.62
N HIS A 148 -13.28 7.83 16.43
CA HIS A 148 -14.41 7.15 17.05
C HIS A 148 -15.25 8.09 17.92
N ASP A 149 -14.61 8.92 18.71
CA ASP A 149 -15.30 9.81 19.65
C ASP A 149 -16.01 10.95 18.90
N ILE A 150 -15.39 11.51 17.83
CA ILE A 150 -16.03 12.48 16.92
C ILE A 150 -17.26 11.86 16.25
N LEU A 151 -17.16 10.63 15.72
CA LEU A 151 -18.28 9.94 15.09
C LEU A 151 -19.43 9.71 16.08
N ALA A 152 -19.10 9.34 17.33
CA ALA A 152 -20.10 9.15 18.38
C ALA A 152 -20.79 10.47 18.78
N ASP A 153 -20.04 11.55 18.90
CA ASP A 153 -20.57 12.88 19.23
C ASP A 153 -21.45 13.48 18.12
N ARG A 154 -21.18 13.11 16.87
CA ARG A 154 -21.98 13.48 15.70
C ARG A 154 -23.16 12.53 15.41
N ASP A 155 -23.40 11.52 16.28
CA ASP A 155 -24.40 10.46 16.08
C ASP A 155 -24.23 9.69 14.74
N LEU A 156 -22.99 9.53 14.26
CA LEU A 156 -22.62 8.81 13.04
C LEU A 156 -22.22 7.37 13.39
N PRO A 157 -23.06 6.36 13.15
CA PRO A 157 -22.68 4.98 13.41
C PRO A 157 -21.60 4.54 12.42
N ALA A 158 -20.56 3.88 12.94
CA ALA A 158 -19.52 3.30 12.11
C ALA A 158 -19.22 1.86 12.52
N GLY A 159 -19.15 0.99 11.51
CA GLY A 159 -18.54 -0.32 11.62
C GLY A 159 -17.02 -0.22 11.46
N LYS A 160 -16.39 -1.36 11.25
CA LYS A 160 -14.97 -1.43 10.86
C LYS A 160 -14.85 -2.17 9.54
N GLY A 161 -14.01 -1.63 8.67
CA GLY A 161 -13.58 -2.26 7.44
C GLY A 161 -12.58 -3.40 7.68
N ASP A 162 -12.08 -3.98 6.60
CA ASP A 162 -11.23 -5.16 6.60
C ASP A 162 -9.91 -4.98 7.35
N GLU A 163 -9.36 -3.77 7.37
CA GLU A 163 -8.10 -3.42 8.02
C GLU A 163 -8.28 -2.85 9.44
N GLY A 164 -9.52 -2.78 9.92
CA GLY A 164 -9.86 -2.30 11.25
C GLY A 164 -10.04 -0.78 11.35
N ALA A 165 -9.97 -0.06 10.23
CA ALA A 165 -10.36 1.34 10.12
C ALA A 165 -11.86 1.52 10.38
N TRP A 166 -12.27 2.71 10.80
CA TRP A 166 -13.69 3.05 10.90
C TRP A 166 -14.30 3.20 9.52
N ALA A 167 -15.50 2.69 9.33
CA ALA A 167 -16.25 2.75 8.07
C ALA A 167 -17.58 3.49 8.30
N PRO A 168 -17.55 4.82 8.48
CA PRO A 168 -18.76 5.61 8.59
C PRO A 168 -19.42 5.79 7.21
N SER A 169 -20.74 5.87 7.18
CA SER A 169 -21.48 6.24 5.98
C SER A 169 -21.55 7.76 5.86
N VAL A 170 -20.45 8.36 5.41
CA VAL A 170 -20.27 9.81 5.22
C VAL A 170 -19.69 10.09 3.83
N SER A 171 -19.78 11.34 3.38
CA SER A 171 -19.10 11.76 2.15
C SER A 171 -17.58 11.85 2.35
N ASP A 172 -16.84 11.87 1.24
CA ASP A 172 -15.38 12.07 1.31
C ASP A 172 -15.04 13.42 1.97
N ASP A 173 -15.76 14.50 1.66
CA ASP A 173 -15.55 15.81 2.29
C ASP A 173 -15.77 15.77 3.81
N GLU A 174 -16.79 15.07 4.29
CA GLU A 174 -17.01 14.91 5.74
C GLU A 174 -15.92 14.05 6.38
N ALA A 175 -15.39 13.04 5.68
CA ALA A 175 -14.26 12.25 6.15
C ALA A 175 -12.97 13.08 6.26
N PHE A 176 -12.72 13.98 5.30
CA PHE A 176 -11.61 14.94 5.39
C PHE A 176 -11.73 15.83 6.63
N GLU A 177 -12.92 16.42 6.87
CA GLU A 177 -13.15 17.26 8.06
C GLU A 177 -12.94 16.48 9.38
N ILE A 178 -13.41 15.23 9.45
CA ILE A 178 -13.25 14.38 10.64
C ILE A 178 -11.77 14.04 10.87
N MET A 179 -11.03 13.72 9.80
CA MET A 179 -9.60 13.44 9.92
C MET A 179 -8.79 14.65 10.35
N ASP A 180 -9.08 15.82 9.78
CA ASP A 180 -8.40 17.08 10.13
C ASP A 180 -8.62 17.42 11.61
N GLU A 181 -9.88 17.41 12.09
CA GLU A 181 -10.22 17.62 13.50
C GLU A 181 -9.47 16.63 14.42
N ALA A 182 -9.43 15.35 14.04
CA ALA A 182 -8.79 14.32 14.86
C ALA A 182 -7.26 14.45 14.92
N VAL A 183 -6.61 14.72 13.78
CA VAL A 183 -5.14 14.87 13.76
C VAL A 183 -4.69 16.14 14.49
N GLU A 184 -5.44 17.25 14.38
CA GLU A 184 -5.16 18.48 15.12
C GLU A 184 -5.29 18.24 16.64
N THR A 185 -6.39 17.64 17.09
CA THR A 185 -6.62 17.34 18.52
C THR A 185 -5.49 16.49 19.10
N VAL A 186 -5.14 15.40 18.40
CA VAL A 186 -4.11 14.48 18.89
C VAL A 186 -2.71 15.10 18.81
N ALA A 187 -2.41 15.91 17.79
CA ALA A 187 -1.15 16.63 17.67
C ALA A 187 -0.92 17.56 18.85
N ASP A 188 -1.97 18.29 19.27
CA ASP A 188 -1.93 19.17 20.46
C ASP A 188 -1.65 18.36 21.74
N ASP A 189 -2.27 17.20 21.90
CA ASP A 189 -2.10 16.35 23.09
C ASP A 189 -0.69 15.72 23.16
N PHE A 190 -0.15 15.29 22.03
CA PHE A 190 1.18 14.67 21.95
C PHE A 190 2.33 15.69 21.85
N GLY A 191 2.05 16.90 21.40
CA GLY A 191 3.04 17.99 21.28
C GLY A 191 4.00 17.82 20.10
N PHE A 192 3.63 17.11 19.06
CA PHE A 192 4.36 16.97 17.80
C PHE A 192 3.40 16.91 16.60
N ALA A 193 3.92 17.19 15.40
CA ALA A 193 3.13 17.25 14.18
C ALA A 193 2.59 15.86 13.79
N ILE A 194 1.29 15.80 13.56
CA ILE A 194 0.59 14.69 12.93
C ILE A 194 -0.13 15.27 11.72
N SER A 195 0.06 14.70 10.56
CA SER A 195 -0.69 14.98 9.35
C SER A 195 -1.44 13.72 8.90
N PHE A 196 -2.00 13.74 7.72
CA PHE A 196 -2.59 12.54 7.15
C PHE A 196 -2.35 12.45 5.64
N GLY A 197 -2.70 11.34 5.06
CA GLY A 197 -2.63 11.05 3.64
C GLY A 197 -3.77 10.15 3.23
N LEU A 198 -3.75 9.75 1.98
CA LEU A 198 -4.80 8.96 1.34
C LEU A 198 -4.22 7.74 0.63
N ASP A 199 -5.00 6.68 0.57
CA ASP A 199 -5.03 5.74 -0.53
C ASP A 199 -6.37 5.92 -1.26
N VAL A 200 -6.31 6.35 -2.52
CA VAL A 200 -7.52 6.67 -3.29
C VAL A 200 -8.05 5.43 -4.01
N ALA A 201 -7.17 4.48 -4.35
CA ALA A 201 -7.45 3.34 -5.23
C ALA A 201 -8.16 3.80 -6.53
N GLY A 202 -7.55 4.76 -7.22
CA GLY A 202 -8.15 5.46 -8.36
C GLY A 202 -8.56 4.54 -9.51
N ALA A 203 -7.86 3.41 -9.70
CA ALA A 203 -8.24 2.42 -10.70
C ALA A 203 -9.63 1.80 -10.42
N GLU A 204 -10.02 1.64 -9.16
CA GLU A 204 -11.34 1.14 -8.77
C GLU A 204 -12.46 2.19 -8.97
N LEU A 205 -12.10 3.47 -8.99
CA LEU A 205 -13.04 4.56 -9.28
C LEU A 205 -13.21 4.83 -10.77
N TYR A 206 -12.22 4.45 -11.60
CA TYR A 206 -12.23 4.72 -13.02
C TYR A 206 -13.17 3.77 -13.77
N ASP A 207 -14.05 4.32 -14.60
CA ASP A 207 -15.00 3.58 -15.43
C ASP A 207 -14.77 3.94 -16.91
N ASP A 208 -14.37 2.97 -17.72
CA ASP A 208 -14.12 3.11 -19.16
C ASP A 208 -15.35 3.56 -19.96
N GLU A 209 -16.56 3.18 -19.51
CA GLU A 209 -17.81 3.57 -20.21
C GLU A 209 -18.19 5.03 -19.88
N ALA A 210 -17.88 5.47 -18.67
CA ALA A 210 -18.08 6.86 -18.24
C ALA A 210 -16.93 7.77 -18.69
N ASP A 211 -15.78 7.21 -19.06
CA ASP A 211 -14.54 7.92 -19.37
C ASP A 211 -14.13 8.86 -18.24
N GLY A 212 -14.10 8.32 -17.00
CA GLY A 212 -13.81 9.12 -15.81
C GLY A 212 -13.99 8.38 -14.49
N TYR A 213 -13.69 9.09 -13.41
CA TYR A 213 -13.73 8.60 -12.03
C TYR A 213 -15.13 8.77 -11.44
N VAL A 214 -15.78 7.67 -11.06
CA VAL A 214 -17.16 7.63 -10.58
C VAL A 214 -17.19 7.78 -9.06
N TYR A 215 -17.75 8.89 -8.61
CA TYR A 215 -18.02 9.20 -7.21
C TYR A 215 -19.55 9.24 -6.97
N ASP A 216 -19.97 9.17 -5.72
CA ASP A 216 -21.39 9.27 -5.34
C ASP A 216 -22.04 10.58 -5.79
N ASP A 217 -21.27 11.65 -5.91
CA ASP A 217 -21.71 13.00 -6.32
C ASP A 217 -21.60 13.26 -7.83
N GLY A 218 -21.01 12.35 -8.60
CA GLY A 218 -20.89 12.46 -10.04
C GLY A 218 -19.63 11.81 -10.62
N VAL A 219 -19.40 12.06 -11.90
CA VAL A 219 -18.22 11.58 -12.62
C VAL A 219 -17.25 12.74 -12.81
N LYS A 220 -15.98 12.51 -12.50
CA LYS A 220 -14.88 13.46 -12.73
C LYS A 220 -14.05 12.99 -13.93
N SER A 221 -13.73 13.88 -14.87
CA SER A 221 -12.71 13.59 -15.88
C SER A 221 -11.33 13.44 -15.24
N THR A 222 -10.34 12.97 -16.01
CA THR A 222 -8.97 12.86 -15.50
C THR A 222 -8.42 14.22 -15.02
N GLU A 223 -8.69 15.29 -15.77
CA GLU A 223 -8.28 16.64 -15.36
C GLU A 223 -8.98 17.10 -14.08
N GLU A 224 -10.29 16.82 -13.95
CA GLU A 224 -11.06 17.15 -12.75
C GLU A 224 -10.61 16.33 -11.53
N GLN A 225 -10.20 15.08 -11.73
CA GLN A 225 -9.62 14.23 -10.69
C GLN A 225 -8.27 14.78 -10.21
N ILE A 226 -7.40 15.18 -11.13
CA ILE A 226 -6.12 15.82 -10.80
C ILE A 226 -6.36 17.11 -10.00
N GLU A 227 -7.27 17.97 -10.45
CA GLU A 227 -7.63 19.21 -9.75
C GLU A 227 -8.22 18.94 -8.37
N TYR A 228 -9.08 17.93 -8.23
CA TYR A 228 -9.67 17.52 -6.97
C TYR A 228 -8.62 17.07 -5.96
N ILE A 229 -7.74 16.15 -6.36
CA ILE A 229 -6.68 15.64 -5.48
C ILE A 229 -5.67 16.76 -5.12
N ALA A 230 -5.24 17.55 -6.11
CA ALA A 230 -4.33 18.67 -5.85
C ALA A 230 -4.94 19.70 -4.89
N GLY A 231 -6.24 19.99 -5.04
CA GLY A 231 -6.97 20.85 -4.11
C GLY A 231 -7.00 20.30 -2.69
N LYS A 232 -7.21 18.98 -2.52
CA LYS A 232 -7.20 18.33 -1.20
C LYS A 232 -5.81 18.30 -0.57
N VAL A 233 -4.76 18.13 -1.37
CA VAL A 233 -3.35 18.24 -0.90
C VAL A 233 -3.10 19.64 -0.33
N GLU A 234 -3.53 20.69 -1.03
CA GLU A 234 -3.33 22.08 -0.58
C GLU A 234 -4.21 22.44 0.63
N GLU A 235 -5.48 21.98 0.64
CA GLU A 235 -6.46 22.32 1.68
C GLU A 235 -6.11 21.71 3.04
N TYR A 236 -5.61 20.48 3.04
CA TYR A 236 -5.38 19.69 4.26
C TYR A 236 -3.89 19.38 4.54
N ASP A 237 -2.96 20.01 3.83
CA ASP A 237 -1.53 19.75 3.96
C ASP A 237 -1.19 18.25 3.92
N LEU A 238 -1.80 17.50 2.98
CA LEU A 238 -1.60 16.05 2.88
C LEU A 238 -0.15 15.71 2.58
N VAL A 239 0.41 14.74 3.29
CA VAL A 239 1.82 14.33 3.15
C VAL A 239 2.02 13.09 2.27
N TYR A 240 0.93 12.41 1.91
CA TYR A 240 0.93 11.16 1.15
C TYR A 240 -0.35 11.00 0.37
N VAL A 241 -0.27 10.65 -0.89
CA VAL A 241 -1.40 10.27 -1.75
C VAL A 241 -0.99 9.07 -2.59
N GLU A 242 -1.66 7.94 -2.35
CA GLU A 242 -1.45 6.67 -3.03
C GLU A 242 -2.53 6.47 -4.09
N ASP A 243 -2.09 6.02 -5.26
CA ASP A 243 -2.92 5.66 -6.43
C ASP A 243 -4.10 6.61 -6.68
N PRO A 244 -3.84 7.92 -6.85
CA PRO A 244 -4.90 8.92 -7.05
C PRO A 244 -5.61 8.81 -8.41
N LEU A 245 -5.07 8.02 -9.34
CA LEU A 245 -5.46 7.93 -10.74
C LEU A 245 -5.43 6.48 -11.24
N ASP A 246 -5.92 6.22 -12.45
CA ASP A 246 -5.85 4.91 -13.09
C ASP A 246 -4.41 4.40 -13.23
N GLU A 247 -4.18 3.13 -12.91
CA GLU A 247 -2.86 2.50 -12.84
C GLU A 247 -2.10 2.43 -14.18
N ASN A 248 -2.76 2.75 -15.29
CA ASN A 248 -2.17 2.77 -16.62
C ASN A 248 -1.89 4.20 -17.13
N ASP A 249 -2.39 5.23 -16.44
CA ASP A 249 -2.25 6.63 -16.87
C ASP A 249 -1.01 7.31 -16.26
N TYR A 250 0.17 6.92 -16.75
CA TYR A 250 1.45 7.53 -16.34
C TYR A 250 1.52 9.04 -16.63
N GLU A 251 0.82 9.53 -17.67
CA GLU A 251 0.81 10.95 -18.04
C GLU A 251 0.04 11.77 -16.99
N ALA A 252 -1.12 11.29 -16.58
CA ALA A 252 -1.90 11.91 -15.52
C ALA A 252 -1.17 11.91 -14.16
N PHE A 253 -0.51 10.80 -13.81
CA PHE A 253 0.36 10.76 -12.61
C PHE A 253 1.49 11.77 -12.68
N ALA A 254 2.13 11.96 -13.84
CA ALA A 254 3.19 12.95 -14.03
C ALA A 254 2.66 14.37 -13.88
N ASP A 255 1.47 14.65 -14.42
CA ASP A 255 0.81 15.95 -14.32
C ASP A 255 0.47 16.29 -12.86
N LEU A 256 -0.09 15.36 -12.10
CA LEU A 256 -0.34 15.54 -10.68
C LEU A 256 0.98 15.71 -9.89
N THR A 257 1.98 14.85 -10.15
CA THR A 257 3.28 14.93 -9.48
C THR A 257 3.97 16.28 -9.70
N THR A 258 3.84 16.83 -10.90
CA THR A 258 4.37 18.17 -11.22
C THR A 258 3.69 19.26 -10.38
N GLN A 259 2.40 19.12 -10.07
CA GLN A 259 1.64 20.12 -9.31
C GLN A 259 1.92 20.04 -7.81
N VAL A 260 1.99 18.84 -7.23
CA VAL A 260 2.00 18.66 -5.77
C VAL A 260 3.23 17.96 -5.21
N GLY A 261 4.10 17.41 -6.06
CA GLY A 261 5.22 16.56 -5.65
C GLY A 261 6.29 17.22 -4.78
N ASP A 262 6.32 18.54 -4.71
CA ASP A 262 7.18 19.29 -3.78
C ASP A 262 6.61 19.35 -2.34
N GLN A 263 5.32 19.00 -2.16
CA GLN A 263 4.58 19.10 -0.90
C GLN A 263 4.21 17.73 -0.35
N THR A 264 3.91 16.75 -1.23
CA THR A 264 3.40 15.44 -0.85
C THR A 264 4.11 14.30 -1.57
N LEU A 265 4.05 13.10 -1.02
CA LEU A 265 4.44 11.88 -1.70
C LEU A 265 3.27 11.41 -2.59
N VAL A 266 3.47 11.42 -3.90
CA VAL A 266 2.58 10.79 -4.88
C VAL A 266 3.08 9.37 -5.09
N CYS A 267 2.39 8.40 -4.50
CA CYS A 267 2.83 7.02 -4.41
C CYS A 267 2.07 6.13 -5.40
N GLY A 268 2.80 5.25 -6.06
CA GLY A 268 2.21 4.18 -6.85
C GLY A 268 2.30 2.84 -6.10
N ASP A 269 1.13 2.25 -5.79
CA ASP A 269 0.97 0.85 -5.44
C ASP A 269 0.58 0.06 -6.70
N ASP A 270 -0.64 0.19 -7.17
CA ASP A 270 -1.13 -0.47 -8.39
C ASP A 270 -0.43 0.04 -9.65
N LEU A 271 -0.06 1.33 -9.69
CA LEU A 271 0.75 1.89 -10.77
C LEU A 271 2.04 1.10 -11.00
N PHE A 272 2.72 0.65 -9.95
CA PHE A 272 4.03 0.00 -10.03
C PHE A 272 4.03 -1.49 -9.69
N VAL A 273 3.09 -1.97 -8.89
CA VAL A 273 2.96 -3.35 -8.36
C VAL A 273 4.29 -3.97 -7.92
N THR A 274 5.18 -3.17 -7.34
CA THR A 274 6.56 -3.57 -6.98
C THR A 274 7.38 -4.12 -8.19
N ASN A 275 6.94 -3.87 -9.42
CA ASN A 275 7.56 -4.36 -10.65
C ASN A 275 8.63 -3.38 -11.17
N VAL A 276 9.84 -3.89 -11.43
CA VAL A 276 11.00 -3.08 -11.86
C VAL A 276 10.77 -2.42 -13.23
N GLU A 277 10.07 -3.08 -14.16
CA GLU A 277 9.82 -2.55 -15.50
C GLU A 277 8.78 -1.43 -15.46
N ARG A 278 7.71 -1.61 -14.67
CA ARG A 278 6.70 -0.56 -14.43
C ARG A 278 7.29 0.64 -13.70
N LEU A 279 8.12 0.40 -12.68
CA LEU A 279 8.85 1.47 -11.99
C LEU A 279 9.77 2.24 -12.95
N GLN A 280 10.48 1.53 -13.83
CA GLN A 280 11.34 2.21 -14.82
C GLN A 280 10.52 3.04 -15.82
N ALA A 281 9.32 2.57 -16.20
CA ALA A 281 8.39 3.34 -17.03
C ALA A 281 7.93 4.63 -16.31
N GLY A 282 7.56 4.52 -15.03
CA GLY A 282 7.21 5.68 -14.20
C GLY A 282 8.34 6.68 -14.05
N ILE A 283 9.55 6.22 -13.77
CA ILE A 283 10.74 7.10 -13.72
C ILE A 283 10.96 7.83 -15.04
N ASN A 284 10.77 7.16 -16.16
CA ASN A 284 10.93 7.77 -17.48
C ASN A 284 9.84 8.79 -17.84
N ALA A 285 8.66 8.63 -17.24
CA ALA A 285 7.52 9.52 -17.41
C ALA A 285 7.42 10.62 -16.34
N ASP A 286 8.29 10.60 -15.33
CA ASP A 286 8.18 11.43 -14.10
C ASP A 286 6.84 11.19 -13.35
N ALA A 287 6.29 9.99 -13.46
CA ALA A 287 5.02 9.60 -12.85
C ALA A 287 5.23 9.12 -11.40
N GLY A 288 4.75 9.92 -10.45
CA GLY A 288 4.96 9.67 -9.03
C GLY A 288 6.37 10.01 -8.54
N ASN A 289 6.50 10.18 -7.23
CA ASN A 289 7.77 10.41 -6.54
C ASN A 289 8.02 9.40 -5.41
N SER A 290 7.13 8.44 -5.24
CA SER A 290 7.18 7.36 -4.25
C SER A 290 6.63 6.05 -4.82
N ILE A 291 7.03 4.94 -4.25
CA ILE A 291 6.55 3.60 -4.60
C ILE A 291 6.23 2.83 -3.33
N LEU A 292 5.12 2.12 -3.33
CA LEU A 292 4.81 1.14 -2.31
C LEU A 292 5.54 -0.18 -2.60
N ILE A 293 6.20 -0.74 -1.60
CA ILE A 293 6.95 -2.00 -1.75
C ILE A 293 6.19 -3.14 -1.06
N LYS A 294 5.58 -3.99 -1.87
CA LYS A 294 4.91 -5.22 -1.43
C LYS A 294 5.56 -6.44 -2.10
N PRO A 295 6.54 -7.10 -1.47
CA PRO A 295 7.24 -8.24 -2.08
C PRO A 295 6.30 -9.34 -2.58
N ASN A 296 5.11 -9.47 -1.99
CA ASN A 296 4.11 -10.45 -2.38
C ASN A 296 3.25 -10.07 -3.61
N GLN A 297 3.36 -8.85 -4.14
CA GLN A 297 2.73 -8.48 -5.41
C GLN A 297 3.45 -9.11 -6.61
N ILE A 298 4.75 -9.30 -6.48
CA ILE A 298 5.58 -9.78 -7.59
C ILE A 298 5.99 -11.25 -7.47
N GLY A 299 5.68 -11.88 -6.36
CA GLY A 299 5.93 -13.32 -6.15
C GLY A 299 7.21 -13.68 -5.42
#